data_8e932d27777417caeab7b641deb7a76d
#
_entry.id   8e932d27777417caeab7b641deb7a76d
#
_cell.length_a   1.000
_cell.length_b   1.000
_cell.length_c   1.000
_cell.angle_alpha   90.00
_cell.angle_beta   90.00
_cell.angle_gamma   90.00
#
_symmetry.space_group_name_H-M   'P 1'
#
loop_
_entity.id
_entity.type
_entity.pdbx_description
1 polymer ?
#
loop_
_entity_poly.entity_id
_entity_poly.type
_entity_poly.pdbx_seq_one_letter_code
_entity_poly.pdbx_strand_id
1 'polypeptide(L)'
;ILIIKMKSGNADLPYLLSDYHLVMLPSVDGKVDWASGDGTGPYKIVNHEPGVATEFTRHEGWHREGAYFDGVRLTVLNDANARQTALITGDVDAITDVDLKTISLLQRAPGVVLDNVASGSHVTLPMFCDVAPFDNVDVRLALKYAIDRQEIIDRILFGYGSIGNDHPIAPSLPYWADLEQRVYDPEKAKFHLKKAGAEGLKVSLSAADSVMSGAVDMCVLYSEQAKAAGIDIEVVREPADGYWSNVWLVKPFVFVQWGARPTPDVMFSLAYKDDAAWNESHWQNPRFNELLLQAKSELDDAKRTQMYAEMQMLCKDDGGTIVPFFRNRTMARRENVQHPEEIAGNWELDGARGYHRWWFS
;
A
#
# COMPACT_ATOMS: atom_id res chain seq x y z
N ILE A 1 -24.62 16.34 20.46
CA ILE A 1 -23.33 16.96 20.09
C ILE A 1 -22.24 16.06 20.64
N LEU A 2 -21.34 15.57 19.78
CA LEU A 2 -20.14 14.86 20.18
C LEU A 2 -19.00 15.88 20.34
N ILE A 3 -18.31 15.85 21.47
CA ILE A 3 -17.14 16.67 21.74
C ILE A 3 -15.93 15.78 21.90
N ILE A 4 -14.92 15.95 21.01
CA ILE A 4 -13.66 15.20 21.07
C ILE A 4 -12.59 16.11 21.66
N LYS A 5 -12.09 15.75 22.85
CA LYS A 5 -10.96 16.45 23.49
C LYS A 5 -9.67 15.74 23.13
N MET A 6 -8.80 16.39 22.37
CA MET A 6 -7.51 15.85 21.98
C MET A 6 -6.41 16.26 22.97
N LYS A 7 -5.38 15.43 23.12
CA LYS A 7 -4.20 15.73 23.96
C LYS A 7 -3.26 16.74 23.30
N SER A 8 -3.28 16.82 21.96
CA SER A 8 -2.48 17.74 21.13
C SER A 8 -3.26 18.09 19.87
N GLY A 9 -2.83 19.14 19.15
CA GLY A 9 -3.39 19.46 17.83
C GLY A 9 -3.21 18.29 16.86
N ASN A 10 -4.21 18.05 16.03
CA ASN A 10 -4.16 17.10 14.93
C ASN A 10 -5.05 17.59 13.80
N ALA A 11 -4.41 18.13 12.75
CA ALA A 11 -5.09 18.66 11.57
C ALA A 11 -5.75 17.56 10.72
N ASP A 12 -5.31 16.30 10.89
CA ASP A 12 -5.83 15.15 10.15
C ASP A 12 -6.99 14.44 10.86
N LEU A 13 -7.51 14.99 11.97
CA LEU A 13 -8.61 14.35 12.71
C LEU A 13 -9.81 13.94 11.83
N PRO A 14 -10.27 14.74 10.83
CA PRO A 14 -11.36 14.31 9.94
C PRO A 14 -11.02 13.05 9.13
N TYR A 15 -9.77 12.93 8.67
CA TYR A 15 -9.29 11.74 7.95
C TYR A 15 -9.20 10.52 8.88
N LEU A 16 -8.72 10.70 10.11
CA LEU A 16 -8.68 9.61 11.10
C LEU A 16 -10.09 9.10 11.41
N LEU A 17 -11.07 10.00 11.56
CA LEU A 17 -12.47 9.62 11.81
C LEU A 17 -13.13 8.92 10.62
N SER A 18 -12.54 9.01 9.41
CA SER A 18 -13.01 8.30 8.22
C SER A 18 -12.34 6.94 8.01
N ASP A 19 -11.41 6.56 8.89
CA ASP A 19 -10.69 5.28 8.81
C ASP A 19 -11.64 4.11 9.10
N TYR A 20 -11.54 3.05 8.31
CA TYR A 20 -12.39 1.87 8.40
C TYR A 20 -12.23 1.08 9.73
N HIS A 21 -11.17 1.33 10.50
CA HIS A 21 -11.01 0.78 11.84
C HIS A 21 -11.85 1.52 12.90
N LEU A 22 -12.33 2.75 12.62
CA LEU A 22 -13.08 3.58 13.55
C LEU A 22 -14.59 3.56 13.24
N VAL A 23 -15.14 2.37 13.08
CA VAL A 23 -16.57 2.16 12.84
C VAL A 23 -17.41 2.45 14.08
N MET A 24 -18.66 2.90 13.88
CA MET A 24 -19.62 3.09 14.96
C MET A 24 -20.31 1.77 15.27
N LEU A 25 -20.10 1.27 16.48
CA LEU A 25 -20.67 0.02 16.98
C LEU A 25 -21.53 0.27 18.21
N PRO A 26 -22.51 -0.60 18.51
CA PRO A 26 -23.29 -0.51 19.73
C PRO A 26 -22.42 -0.73 20.97
N SER A 27 -22.85 -0.19 22.09
CA SER A 27 -22.23 -0.41 23.39
C SER A 27 -23.25 -0.98 24.35
N VAL A 28 -22.92 -2.12 24.95
CA VAL A 28 -23.72 -2.78 25.97
C VAL A 28 -22.92 -2.75 27.27
N ASP A 29 -23.49 -2.17 28.31
CA ASP A 29 -22.85 -2.02 29.63
C ASP A 29 -21.44 -1.39 29.58
N GLY A 30 -21.27 -0.38 28.71
CA GLY A 30 -20.00 0.33 28.51
C GLY A 30 -18.92 -0.45 27.74
N LYS A 31 -19.25 -1.61 27.19
CA LYS A 31 -18.36 -2.39 26.32
C LYS A 31 -18.86 -2.35 24.89
N VAL A 32 -17.92 -2.23 23.95
CA VAL A 32 -18.24 -2.27 22.53
C VAL A 32 -18.63 -3.68 22.14
N ASP A 33 -19.78 -3.81 21.47
CA ASP A 33 -20.27 -5.09 20.96
C ASP A 33 -19.79 -5.30 19.52
N TRP A 34 -18.72 -6.08 19.39
CA TRP A 34 -18.14 -6.45 18.11
C TRP A 34 -18.84 -7.64 17.45
N ALA A 35 -19.52 -8.47 18.25
CA ALA A 35 -20.03 -9.74 17.81
C ALA A 35 -21.41 -9.67 17.18
N SER A 36 -22.20 -8.66 17.51
CA SER A 36 -23.55 -8.49 16.97
C SER A 36 -23.59 -8.24 15.46
N GLY A 37 -22.50 -7.69 14.90
CA GLY A 37 -22.49 -7.21 13.52
C GLY A 37 -23.40 -5.99 13.30
N ASP A 38 -23.94 -5.40 14.37
CA ASP A 38 -24.80 -4.23 14.31
C ASP A 38 -23.97 -2.97 14.11
N GLY A 39 -24.44 -2.05 13.30
CA GLY A 39 -23.70 -0.84 12.93
C GLY A 39 -24.62 0.22 12.31
N THR A 40 -24.02 1.23 11.70
CA THR A 40 -24.73 2.36 11.09
C THR A 40 -24.68 2.34 9.56
N GLY A 41 -24.39 1.20 8.98
CA GLY A 41 -24.18 1.03 7.54
C GLY A 41 -25.47 0.95 6.71
N PRO A 42 -25.32 0.94 5.37
CA PRO A 42 -26.45 0.88 4.42
C PRO A 42 -27.06 -0.53 4.26
N TYR A 43 -26.41 -1.54 4.82
CA TYR A 43 -26.86 -2.94 4.74
C TYR A 43 -26.84 -3.59 6.12
N LYS A 44 -27.73 -4.58 6.28
CA LYS A 44 -27.81 -5.46 7.47
C LYS A 44 -27.23 -6.81 7.13
N ILE A 45 -26.45 -7.40 8.02
CA ILE A 45 -25.93 -8.76 7.88
C ILE A 45 -27.11 -9.74 8.05
N VAL A 46 -27.30 -10.62 7.08
CA VAL A 46 -28.30 -11.70 7.13
C VAL A 46 -27.63 -13.01 7.55
N ASN A 47 -26.46 -13.29 6.99
CA ASN A 47 -25.68 -14.47 7.28
C ASN A 47 -24.18 -14.14 7.19
N HIS A 48 -23.37 -14.75 8.06
CA HIS A 48 -21.93 -14.65 8.02
C HIS A 48 -21.32 -16.01 8.32
N GLU A 49 -20.66 -16.57 7.32
CA GLU A 49 -19.87 -17.80 7.44
C GLU A 49 -18.41 -17.47 7.16
N PRO A 50 -17.56 -17.40 8.22
CA PRO A 50 -16.16 -17.02 8.07
C PRO A 50 -15.40 -17.89 7.06
N GLY A 51 -14.68 -17.24 6.14
CA GLY A 51 -13.91 -17.91 5.09
C GLY A 51 -14.75 -18.47 3.92
N VAL A 52 -16.07 -18.29 3.93
CA VAL A 52 -16.99 -18.76 2.88
C VAL A 52 -17.74 -17.59 2.25
N ALA A 53 -18.66 -16.97 2.99
CA ALA A 53 -19.45 -15.85 2.47
C ALA A 53 -20.06 -14.99 3.57
N THR A 54 -20.39 -13.74 3.21
CA THR A 54 -21.24 -12.85 4.01
C THR A 54 -22.39 -12.35 3.14
N GLU A 55 -23.61 -12.45 3.64
CA GLU A 55 -24.83 -12.02 2.95
C GLU A 55 -25.44 -10.83 3.67
N PHE A 56 -25.88 -9.87 2.88
CA PHE A 56 -26.44 -8.61 3.35
C PHE A 56 -27.78 -8.33 2.64
N THR A 57 -28.69 -7.67 3.35
CA THR A 57 -29.90 -7.06 2.78
C THR A 57 -29.87 -5.56 2.99
N ARG A 58 -30.48 -4.80 2.07
CA ARG A 58 -30.56 -3.35 2.17
C ARG A 58 -31.23 -2.91 3.47
N HIS A 59 -30.67 -1.85 4.08
CA HIS A 59 -31.28 -1.19 5.23
C HIS A 59 -32.18 -0.06 4.75
N GLU A 60 -33.48 -0.30 4.63
CA GLU A 60 -34.45 0.65 4.09
C GLU A 60 -34.52 1.98 4.87
N GLY A 61 -34.13 1.99 6.14
CA GLY A 61 -34.08 3.19 6.98
C GLY A 61 -32.72 3.91 7.00
N TRP A 62 -31.80 3.56 6.11
CA TRP A 62 -30.52 4.22 6.07
C TRP A 62 -30.63 5.69 5.67
N HIS A 63 -29.84 6.56 6.32
CA HIS A 63 -30.04 8.02 6.34
C HIS A 63 -29.32 8.80 5.23
N ARG A 64 -28.68 8.10 4.28
CA ARG A 64 -27.96 8.72 3.14
C ARG A 64 -28.47 8.13 1.82
N GLU A 65 -28.06 8.77 0.73
CA GLU A 65 -28.25 8.24 -0.62
C GLU A 65 -27.23 7.11 -0.90
N GLY A 66 -27.63 6.13 -1.73
CA GLY A 66 -26.87 4.95 -2.09
C GLY A 66 -27.58 3.65 -1.71
N ALA A 67 -26.81 2.55 -1.58
CA ALA A 67 -27.37 1.21 -1.33
C ALA A 67 -28.37 0.81 -2.42
N TYR A 68 -27.93 0.85 -3.67
CA TYR A 68 -28.77 0.64 -4.83
C TYR A 68 -29.13 -0.83 -5.08
N PHE A 69 -28.40 -1.77 -4.49
CA PHE A 69 -28.68 -3.20 -4.56
C PHE A 69 -29.66 -3.62 -3.45
N ASP A 70 -30.58 -4.53 -3.74
CA ASP A 70 -31.50 -5.07 -2.72
C ASP A 70 -30.77 -5.97 -1.72
N GLY A 71 -29.71 -6.65 -2.18
CA GLY A 71 -28.84 -7.47 -1.36
C GLY A 71 -27.44 -7.55 -1.94
N VAL A 72 -26.49 -7.95 -1.11
CA VAL A 72 -25.09 -8.15 -1.48
C VAL A 72 -24.59 -9.46 -0.89
N ARG A 73 -23.85 -10.22 -1.68
CA ARG A 73 -23.14 -11.40 -1.21
C ARG A 73 -21.63 -11.23 -1.48
N LEU A 74 -20.84 -11.24 -0.43
CA LEU A 74 -19.38 -11.28 -0.50
C LEU A 74 -18.94 -12.74 -0.39
N THR A 75 -18.40 -13.30 -1.45
CA THR A 75 -17.95 -14.70 -1.50
C THR A 75 -16.42 -14.75 -1.45
N VAL A 76 -15.88 -15.63 -0.62
CA VAL A 76 -14.44 -15.84 -0.51
C VAL A 76 -13.99 -16.85 -1.57
N LEU A 77 -13.20 -16.40 -2.54
CA LEU A 77 -12.56 -17.22 -3.56
C LEU A 77 -11.05 -16.98 -3.52
N ASN A 78 -10.30 -17.85 -2.86
CA ASN A 78 -8.86 -17.67 -2.65
C ASN A 78 -8.03 -17.82 -3.93
N ASP A 79 -8.44 -18.69 -4.84
CA ASP A 79 -7.77 -18.89 -6.13
C ASP A 79 -8.14 -17.80 -7.14
N ALA A 80 -7.13 -17.14 -7.72
CA ALA A 80 -7.34 -16.04 -8.66
C ALA A 80 -8.02 -16.49 -9.97
N ASN A 81 -7.73 -17.70 -10.46
CA ASN A 81 -8.37 -18.22 -11.67
C ASN A 81 -9.84 -18.57 -11.40
N ALA A 82 -10.15 -19.11 -10.22
CA ALA A 82 -11.54 -19.34 -9.80
C ALA A 82 -12.31 -18.03 -9.73
N ARG A 83 -11.74 -16.94 -9.18
CA ARG A 83 -12.38 -15.61 -9.18
C ARG A 83 -12.66 -15.10 -10.58
N GLN A 84 -11.67 -15.17 -11.48
CA GLN A 84 -11.84 -14.72 -12.88
C GLN A 84 -12.88 -15.54 -13.61
N THR A 85 -12.89 -16.86 -13.42
CA THR A 85 -13.89 -17.75 -14.02
C THR A 85 -15.28 -17.39 -13.53
N ALA A 86 -15.49 -17.22 -12.22
CA ALA A 86 -16.77 -16.84 -11.64
C ALA A 86 -17.31 -15.51 -12.21
N LEU A 87 -16.44 -14.52 -12.47
CA LEU A 87 -16.87 -13.29 -13.14
C LEU A 87 -17.28 -13.52 -14.60
N ILE A 88 -16.49 -14.28 -15.36
CA ILE A 88 -16.77 -14.56 -16.78
C ILE A 88 -18.05 -15.36 -16.95
N THR A 89 -18.31 -16.36 -16.09
CA THR A 89 -19.53 -17.17 -16.11
C THR A 89 -20.75 -16.46 -15.54
N GLY A 90 -20.54 -15.35 -14.82
CA GLY A 90 -21.61 -14.56 -14.20
C GLY A 90 -22.08 -15.09 -12.86
N ASP A 91 -21.28 -15.91 -12.19
CA ASP A 91 -21.53 -16.35 -10.82
C ASP A 91 -21.29 -15.24 -9.80
N VAL A 92 -20.45 -14.23 -10.16
CA VAL A 92 -20.25 -13.00 -9.41
C VAL A 92 -20.27 -11.79 -10.36
N ASP A 93 -20.60 -10.62 -9.84
CA ASP A 93 -20.74 -9.38 -10.61
C ASP A 93 -19.47 -8.52 -10.59
N ALA A 94 -18.62 -8.71 -9.59
CA ALA A 94 -17.33 -8.02 -9.47
C ALA A 94 -16.30 -8.86 -8.72
N ILE A 95 -15.01 -8.68 -9.02
CA ILE A 95 -13.90 -9.34 -8.34
C ILE A 95 -12.81 -8.36 -7.97
N THR A 96 -12.11 -8.65 -6.89
CA THR A 96 -10.91 -7.95 -6.42
C THR A 96 -9.65 -8.70 -6.85
N ASP A 97 -8.49 -8.04 -6.72
CA ASP A 97 -7.15 -8.63 -6.92
C ASP A 97 -7.06 -9.50 -8.19
N VAL A 98 -7.22 -8.85 -9.32
CA VAL A 98 -7.04 -9.49 -10.63
C VAL A 98 -5.60 -9.96 -10.77
N ASP A 99 -5.41 -11.21 -11.18
CA ASP A 99 -4.09 -11.72 -11.51
C ASP A 99 -3.53 -11.01 -12.74
N LEU A 100 -2.49 -10.21 -12.55
CA LEU A 100 -1.88 -9.41 -13.61
C LEU A 100 -1.27 -10.28 -14.73
N LYS A 101 -0.83 -11.51 -14.43
CA LYS A 101 -0.29 -12.43 -15.43
C LYS A 101 -1.36 -12.89 -16.44
N THR A 102 -2.60 -12.92 -16.02
CA THR A 102 -3.75 -13.38 -16.83
C THR A 102 -4.77 -12.27 -17.14
N ILE A 103 -4.46 -11.02 -16.79
CA ILE A 103 -5.37 -9.86 -16.95
C ILE A 103 -5.87 -9.69 -18.39
N SER A 104 -5.04 -10.05 -19.38
CA SER A 104 -5.41 -10.00 -20.81
C SER A 104 -6.56 -10.91 -21.18
N LEU A 105 -6.86 -11.95 -20.39
CA LEU A 105 -8.02 -12.82 -20.59
C LEU A 105 -9.30 -12.07 -20.21
N LEU A 106 -9.29 -11.37 -19.09
CA LEU A 106 -10.43 -10.53 -18.66
C LEU A 106 -10.69 -9.37 -19.63
N GLN A 107 -9.63 -8.72 -20.11
CA GLN A 107 -9.76 -7.64 -21.09
C GLN A 107 -10.44 -8.06 -22.41
N ARG A 108 -10.36 -9.34 -22.76
CA ARG A 108 -10.96 -9.92 -23.97
C ARG A 108 -12.31 -10.58 -23.70
N ALA A 109 -12.68 -10.76 -22.43
CA ALA A 109 -13.93 -11.43 -22.08
C ALA A 109 -15.12 -10.50 -22.38
N PRO A 110 -16.11 -10.95 -23.18
CA PRO A 110 -17.29 -10.16 -23.46
C PRO A 110 -18.06 -9.82 -22.18
N GLY A 111 -18.53 -8.58 -22.06
CA GLY A 111 -19.32 -8.14 -20.92
C GLY A 111 -18.55 -7.96 -19.62
N VAL A 112 -17.21 -7.93 -19.67
CA VAL A 112 -16.33 -7.67 -18.52
C VAL A 112 -15.60 -6.35 -18.72
N VAL A 113 -15.54 -5.53 -17.69
CA VAL A 113 -14.83 -4.27 -17.62
C VAL A 113 -13.73 -4.37 -16.54
N LEU A 114 -12.53 -3.90 -16.87
CA LEU A 114 -11.41 -3.82 -15.95
C LEU A 114 -11.31 -2.41 -15.38
N ASP A 115 -11.30 -2.30 -14.06
CA ASP A 115 -11.05 -1.05 -13.35
C ASP A 115 -9.60 -1.03 -12.85
N ASN A 116 -8.86 0.00 -13.24
CA ASN A 116 -7.46 0.21 -12.86
C ASN A 116 -7.33 1.56 -12.14
N VAL A 117 -7.17 1.50 -10.83
CA VAL A 117 -7.25 2.69 -9.96
C VAL A 117 -5.90 2.95 -9.31
N ALA A 118 -5.39 4.17 -9.47
CA ALA A 118 -4.18 4.59 -8.79
C ALA A 118 -4.33 4.46 -7.26
N SER A 119 -3.31 3.95 -6.60
CA SER A 119 -3.34 3.64 -5.17
C SER A 119 -2.07 4.09 -4.46
N GLY A 120 -2.16 4.33 -3.16
CA GLY A 120 -0.99 4.52 -2.29
C GLY A 120 -0.40 3.21 -1.76
N SER A 121 -0.90 2.04 -2.19
CA SER A 121 -0.28 0.75 -1.86
C SER A 121 1.08 0.64 -2.55
N HIS A 122 2.12 0.31 -1.78
CA HIS A 122 3.49 0.32 -2.28
C HIS A 122 4.32 -0.83 -1.71
N VAL A 123 5.43 -1.08 -2.38
CA VAL A 123 6.46 -1.99 -1.90
C VAL A 123 7.58 -1.19 -1.28
N THR A 124 8.17 -1.75 -0.24
CA THR A 124 9.39 -1.27 0.37
C THR A 124 10.46 -2.35 0.40
N LEU A 125 11.71 -1.93 0.22
CA LEU A 125 12.90 -2.72 0.51
C LEU A 125 13.68 -1.98 1.61
N PRO A 126 13.30 -2.15 2.88
CA PRO A 126 13.97 -1.51 4.00
C PRO A 126 15.35 -2.11 4.25
N MET A 127 16.28 -1.24 4.63
CA MET A 127 17.65 -1.53 5.03
C MET A 127 17.86 -1.03 6.46
N PHE A 128 18.32 -1.87 7.38
CA PHE A 128 18.60 -1.46 8.77
C PHE A 128 19.73 -0.44 8.84
N CYS A 129 19.39 0.83 9.09
CA CYS A 129 20.35 1.94 9.12
C CYS A 129 21.34 1.89 10.29
N ASP A 130 21.17 0.99 11.22
CA ASP A 130 22.03 0.76 12.39
C ASP A 130 22.88 -0.51 12.24
N VAL A 131 22.85 -1.18 11.07
CA VAL A 131 23.57 -2.42 10.80
C VAL A 131 24.43 -2.29 9.53
N ALA A 132 25.72 -2.59 9.61
CA ALA A 132 26.58 -2.62 8.43
C ALA A 132 26.12 -3.67 7.41
N PRO A 133 26.19 -3.37 6.11
CA PRO A 133 26.77 -2.17 5.49
C PRO A 133 25.77 -1.02 5.31
N PHE A 134 24.50 -1.18 5.75
CA PHE A 134 23.41 -0.24 5.50
C PHE A 134 23.41 0.98 6.45
N ASP A 135 24.28 0.99 7.48
CA ASP A 135 24.55 2.13 8.33
C ASP A 135 25.21 3.29 7.56
N ASN A 136 25.84 3.01 6.43
CA ASN A 136 26.40 3.99 5.53
C ASN A 136 25.38 4.48 4.49
N VAL A 137 25.05 5.78 4.49
CA VAL A 137 24.12 6.39 3.55
C VAL A 137 24.52 6.20 2.09
N ASP A 138 25.81 6.21 1.77
CA ASP A 138 26.27 6.03 0.40
C ASP A 138 26.04 4.58 -0.09
N VAL A 139 26.07 3.58 0.78
CA VAL A 139 25.64 2.21 0.44
C VAL A 139 24.15 2.18 0.13
N ARG A 140 23.31 2.82 0.93
CA ARG A 140 21.86 2.89 0.67
C ARG A 140 21.55 3.61 -0.63
N LEU A 141 22.25 4.72 -0.91
CA LEU A 141 22.12 5.46 -2.17
C LEU A 141 22.58 4.63 -3.38
N ALA A 142 23.67 3.88 -3.25
CA ALA A 142 24.10 2.96 -4.31
C ALA A 142 23.00 1.94 -4.66
N LEU A 143 22.38 1.32 -3.66
CA LEU A 143 21.28 0.38 -3.84
C LEU A 143 20.03 1.06 -4.45
N LYS A 144 19.71 2.30 -4.05
CA LYS A 144 18.61 3.11 -4.62
C LYS A 144 18.84 3.49 -6.08
N TYR A 145 20.09 3.70 -6.53
CA TYR A 145 20.44 3.97 -7.94
C TYR A 145 20.55 2.70 -8.79
N ALA A 146 20.76 1.54 -8.17
CA ALA A 146 20.95 0.26 -8.86
C ALA A 146 19.65 -0.46 -9.24
N ILE A 147 18.48 0.16 -9.05
CA ILE A 147 17.17 -0.42 -9.34
C ILE A 147 16.48 0.31 -10.49
N ASP A 148 16.14 -0.42 -11.57
CA ASP A 148 15.31 0.07 -12.67
C ASP A 148 13.83 -0.13 -12.34
N ARG A 149 13.21 0.93 -11.84
CA ARG A 149 11.83 0.93 -11.39
C ARG A 149 10.83 0.76 -12.54
N GLN A 150 11.15 1.33 -13.71
CA GLN A 150 10.26 1.20 -14.86
C GLN A 150 10.25 -0.23 -15.39
N GLU A 151 11.40 -0.86 -15.53
CA GLU A 151 11.47 -2.26 -15.95
C GLU A 151 10.73 -3.19 -14.99
N ILE A 152 10.78 -2.91 -13.68
CA ILE A 152 10.02 -3.67 -12.68
C ILE A 152 8.52 -3.49 -12.89
N ILE A 153 8.04 -2.25 -13.10
CA ILE A 153 6.61 -2.00 -13.38
C ILE A 153 6.18 -2.75 -14.64
N ASP A 154 6.96 -2.70 -15.70
CA ASP A 154 6.60 -3.32 -16.98
C ASP A 154 6.55 -4.86 -16.89
N ARG A 155 7.54 -5.47 -16.21
CA ARG A 155 7.68 -6.94 -16.17
C ARG A 155 6.94 -7.62 -15.02
N ILE A 156 6.84 -6.96 -13.85
CA ILE A 156 6.23 -7.55 -12.65
C ILE A 156 4.80 -7.08 -12.48
N LEU A 157 4.53 -5.79 -12.73
CA LEU A 157 3.20 -5.22 -12.60
C LEU A 157 2.46 -5.09 -13.93
N PHE A 158 3.06 -5.50 -15.06
CA PHE A 158 2.44 -5.44 -16.40
C PHE A 158 1.89 -4.04 -16.75
N GLY A 159 2.56 -2.99 -16.25
CA GLY A 159 2.14 -1.59 -16.42
C GLY A 159 1.09 -1.10 -15.40
N TYR A 160 0.64 -1.95 -14.47
CA TYR A 160 -0.39 -1.58 -13.46
C TYR A 160 0.22 -1.01 -12.19
N GLY A 161 0.95 0.08 -12.31
CA GLY A 161 1.58 0.78 -11.21
C GLY A 161 2.13 2.13 -11.62
N SER A 162 2.63 2.89 -10.67
CA SER A 162 3.38 4.13 -10.89
C SER A 162 4.74 4.07 -10.21
N ILE A 163 5.71 4.80 -10.77
CA ILE A 163 7.09 4.82 -10.27
C ILE A 163 7.14 5.41 -8.86
N GLY A 164 7.84 4.71 -7.95
CA GLY A 164 8.20 5.22 -6.65
C GLY A 164 9.46 6.09 -6.68
N ASN A 165 9.67 6.88 -5.64
CA ASN A 165 10.83 7.76 -5.51
C ASN A 165 11.43 7.70 -4.09
N ASP A 166 11.49 6.49 -3.51
CA ASP A 166 12.08 6.16 -2.21
C ASP A 166 11.42 6.88 -1.02
N HIS A 167 10.13 7.23 -1.17
CA HIS A 167 9.25 7.71 -0.09
C HIS A 167 7.83 7.12 -0.26
N PRO A 168 7.04 6.98 0.83
CA PRO A 168 5.78 6.22 0.79
C PRO A 168 4.56 7.02 0.32
N ILE A 169 4.70 8.26 -0.08
CA ILE A 169 3.58 9.12 -0.45
C ILE A 169 3.40 9.07 -1.97
N ALA A 170 2.29 8.45 -2.40
CA ALA A 170 1.95 8.28 -3.81
C ALA A 170 1.42 9.58 -4.44
N PRO A 171 1.54 9.76 -5.76
CA PRO A 171 0.97 10.91 -6.48
C PRO A 171 -0.54 11.10 -6.29
N SER A 172 -1.26 10.04 -5.96
CA SER A 172 -2.70 10.06 -5.69
C SER A 172 -3.07 10.51 -4.26
N LEU A 173 -2.08 10.73 -3.40
CA LEU A 173 -2.31 11.11 -2.00
C LEU A 173 -2.14 12.61 -1.77
N PRO A 174 -2.82 13.19 -0.76
CA PRO A 174 -2.59 14.56 -0.34
C PRO A 174 -1.12 14.81 0.01
N TYR A 175 -0.64 16.02 -0.25
CA TYR A 175 0.72 16.48 0.06
C TYR A 175 1.84 15.69 -0.61
N TRP A 176 1.54 14.93 -1.69
CA TRP A 176 2.60 14.39 -2.53
C TRP A 176 3.47 15.54 -3.08
N ALA A 177 4.78 15.36 -3.06
CA ALA A 177 5.74 16.33 -3.56
C ALA A 177 6.31 15.86 -4.90
N ASP A 178 6.31 16.75 -5.89
CA ASP A 178 6.97 16.53 -7.20
C ASP A 178 8.48 16.74 -7.04
N LEU A 179 9.15 15.73 -6.50
CA LEU A 179 10.60 15.70 -6.34
C LEU A 179 11.26 15.15 -7.59
N GLU A 180 12.49 15.62 -7.89
CA GLU A 180 13.30 15.05 -8.95
C GLU A 180 13.32 13.51 -8.85
N GLN A 181 12.88 12.82 -9.91
CA GLN A 181 12.78 11.37 -9.95
C GLN A 181 14.16 10.72 -9.94
N ARG A 182 14.40 9.83 -8.99
CA ARG A 182 15.60 8.99 -9.00
C ARG A 182 15.49 7.96 -10.12
N VAL A 183 16.35 8.09 -11.11
CA VAL A 183 16.43 7.16 -12.25
C VAL A 183 17.45 6.05 -11.95
N TYR A 184 17.35 4.95 -12.68
CA TYR A 184 18.36 3.89 -12.70
C TYR A 184 19.67 4.46 -13.25
N ASP A 185 20.74 4.40 -12.46
CA ASP A 185 22.04 4.93 -12.81
C ASP A 185 23.16 4.10 -12.17
N PRO A 186 23.62 3.03 -12.83
CA PRO A 186 24.69 2.18 -12.32
C PRO A 186 26.00 2.94 -12.09
N GLU A 187 26.27 4.01 -12.83
CA GLU A 187 27.51 4.77 -12.64
C GLU A 187 27.46 5.62 -11.36
N LYS A 188 26.30 6.22 -11.05
CA LYS A 188 26.07 6.85 -9.75
C LYS A 188 26.12 5.82 -8.61
N ALA A 189 25.58 4.64 -8.81
CA ALA A 189 25.68 3.57 -7.83
C ALA A 189 27.17 3.22 -7.53
N LYS A 190 27.99 3.03 -8.56
CA LYS A 190 29.44 2.80 -8.43
C LYS A 190 30.15 3.97 -7.71
N PHE A 191 29.78 5.20 -8.05
CA PHE A 191 30.34 6.38 -7.36
C PHE A 191 30.08 6.34 -5.86
N HIS A 192 28.85 6.03 -5.43
CA HIS A 192 28.48 5.92 -4.03
C HIS A 192 29.17 4.73 -3.34
N LEU A 193 29.27 3.56 -4.01
CA LEU A 193 30.02 2.41 -3.46
C LEU A 193 31.50 2.76 -3.23
N LYS A 194 32.13 3.43 -4.17
CA LYS A 194 33.53 3.87 -4.03
C LYS A 194 33.70 4.85 -2.88
N LYS A 195 32.77 5.82 -2.74
CA LYS A 195 32.76 6.79 -1.64
C LYS A 195 32.60 6.10 -0.26
N ALA A 196 31.80 5.03 -0.22
CA ALA A 196 31.59 4.21 0.97
C ALA A 196 32.74 3.22 1.25
N GLY A 197 33.67 3.00 0.30
CA GLY A 197 34.68 1.93 0.39
C GLY A 197 34.06 0.52 0.31
N ALA A 198 32.90 0.41 -0.38
CA ALA A 198 32.10 -0.82 -0.45
C ALA A 198 32.03 -1.39 -1.89
N GLU A 199 33.06 -1.19 -2.69
CA GLU A 199 33.15 -1.75 -4.04
C GLU A 199 33.07 -3.27 -3.98
N GLY A 200 32.27 -3.88 -4.86
CA GLY A 200 31.98 -5.31 -4.83
C GLY A 200 31.04 -5.74 -3.69
N LEU A 201 30.16 -4.83 -3.26
CA LEU A 201 29.17 -5.05 -2.22
C LEU A 201 28.39 -6.35 -2.43
N LYS A 202 28.29 -7.15 -1.37
CA LYS A 202 27.46 -8.36 -1.30
C LYS A 202 26.46 -8.24 -0.17
N VAL A 203 25.18 -8.45 -0.49
CA VAL A 203 24.06 -8.37 0.47
C VAL A 203 23.04 -9.46 0.19
N SER A 204 22.29 -9.87 1.20
CA SER A 204 21.16 -10.80 1.05
C SER A 204 19.84 -10.03 1.16
N LEU A 205 18.92 -10.26 0.22
CA LEU A 205 17.56 -9.69 0.19
C LEU A 205 16.54 -10.82 0.37
N SER A 206 15.85 -10.83 1.51
CA SER A 206 14.81 -11.81 1.81
C SER A 206 13.46 -11.44 1.23
N ALA A 207 12.79 -12.38 0.56
CA ALA A 207 11.49 -12.17 -0.06
C ALA A 207 10.61 -13.43 -0.01
N ALA A 208 9.29 -13.24 0.01
CA ALA A 208 8.31 -14.32 -0.12
C ALA A 208 7.12 -13.88 -0.98
N ASP A 209 6.64 -14.78 -1.85
CA ASP A 209 5.48 -14.53 -2.71
C ASP A 209 4.15 -14.46 -1.92
N SER A 210 4.17 -14.85 -0.64
CA SER A 210 3.05 -14.64 0.30
C SER A 210 2.85 -13.17 0.70
N VAL A 211 3.89 -12.33 0.56
CA VAL A 211 3.79 -10.87 0.82
C VAL A 211 3.15 -10.17 -0.38
N MET A 212 3.59 -10.52 -1.57
CA MET A 212 3.03 -10.05 -2.84
C MET A 212 3.31 -11.10 -3.91
N SER A 213 2.33 -11.40 -4.75
CA SER A 213 2.56 -12.25 -5.93
C SER A 213 3.65 -11.64 -6.82
N GLY A 214 4.70 -12.41 -7.11
CA GLY A 214 5.86 -11.97 -7.88
C GLY A 214 6.92 -11.21 -7.08
N ALA A 215 6.87 -11.22 -5.74
CA ALA A 215 7.87 -10.58 -4.89
C ALA A 215 9.27 -11.14 -5.12
N VAL A 216 9.39 -12.46 -5.21
CA VAL A 216 10.70 -13.12 -5.47
C VAL A 216 11.18 -12.80 -6.88
N ASP A 217 10.31 -12.85 -7.90
CA ASP A 217 10.65 -12.49 -9.28
C ASP A 217 11.16 -11.04 -9.38
N MET A 218 10.52 -10.12 -8.65
CA MET A 218 10.96 -8.72 -8.57
C MET A 218 12.35 -8.60 -7.95
N CYS A 219 12.62 -9.30 -6.85
CA CYS A 219 13.93 -9.26 -6.19
C CYS A 219 15.03 -9.88 -7.08
N VAL A 220 14.72 -10.93 -7.83
CA VAL A 220 15.63 -11.52 -8.82
C VAL A 220 15.93 -10.53 -9.93
N LEU A 221 14.91 -9.85 -10.47
CA LEU A 221 15.12 -8.81 -11.49
C LEU A 221 16.00 -7.67 -10.95
N TYR A 222 15.74 -7.20 -9.74
CA TYR A 222 16.57 -6.19 -9.09
C TYR A 222 18.02 -6.68 -8.88
N SER A 223 18.23 -7.93 -8.46
CA SER A 223 19.56 -8.52 -8.33
C SER A 223 20.34 -8.49 -9.67
N GLU A 224 19.68 -8.80 -10.79
CA GLU A 224 20.30 -8.72 -12.12
C GLU A 224 20.64 -7.28 -12.52
N GLN A 225 19.75 -6.32 -12.26
CA GLN A 225 19.99 -4.91 -12.54
C GLN A 225 21.19 -4.36 -11.73
N ALA A 226 21.30 -4.76 -10.46
CA ALA A 226 22.34 -4.29 -9.54
C ALA A 226 23.76 -4.77 -9.94
N LYS A 227 23.88 -5.86 -10.72
CA LYS A 227 25.17 -6.35 -11.24
C LYS A 227 25.90 -5.31 -12.10
N ALA A 228 25.18 -4.47 -12.82
CA ALA A 228 25.77 -3.40 -13.62
C ALA A 228 26.54 -2.37 -12.78
N ALA A 229 26.15 -2.23 -11.50
CA ALA A 229 26.87 -1.41 -10.52
C ALA A 229 27.95 -2.18 -9.74
N GLY A 230 28.14 -3.47 -10.00
CA GLY A 230 29.07 -4.32 -9.25
C GLY A 230 28.52 -4.75 -7.88
N ILE A 231 27.20 -4.72 -7.70
CA ILE A 231 26.52 -5.17 -6.48
C ILE A 231 26.03 -6.61 -6.70
N ASP A 232 26.34 -7.48 -5.75
CA ASP A 232 25.88 -8.88 -5.71
C ASP A 232 24.78 -9.01 -4.65
N ILE A 233 23.52 -9.14 -5.10
CA ILE A 233 22.36 -9.34 -4.23
C ILE A 233 21.95 -10.81 -4.27
N GLU A 234 22.15 -11.52 -3.16
CA GLU A 234 21.64 -12.87 -2.96
C GLU A 234 20.15 -12.78 -2.58
N VAL A 235 19.27 -13.28 -3.44
CA VAL A 235 17.84 -13.36 -3.15
C VAL A 235 17.53 -14.60 -2.32
N VAL A 236 17.10 -14.41 -1.09
CA VAL A 236 16.72 -15.47 -0.17
C VAL A 236 15.19 -15.63 -0.20
N ARG A 237 14.74 -16.76 -0.78
CA ARG A 237 13.31 -17.11 -0.76
C ARG A 237 12.93 -17.61 0.63
N GLU A 238 12.08 -16.88 1.31
CA GLU A 238 11.58 -17.19 2.64
C GLU A 238 10.28 -18.01 2.61
N PRO A 239 10.03 -18.84 3.64
CA PRO A 239 8.74 -19.50 3.79
C PRO A 239 7.60 -18.50 3.97
N ALA A 240 6.39 -18.85 3.50
CA ALA A 240 5.19 -18.05 3.75
C ALA A 240 4.86 -17.97 5.25
N ASP A 241 4.97 -19.12 5.94
CA ASP A 241 4.74 -19.21 7.37
C ASP A 241 5.86 -18.51 8.15
N GLY A 242 5.44 -17.63 9.05
CA GLY A 242 6.37 -16.90 9.93
C GLY A 242 7.11 -15.74 9.26
N TYR A 243 6.77 -15.33 8.04
CA TYR A 243 7.43 -14.18 7.39
C TYR A 243 7.37 -12.92 8.25
N TRP A 244 6.20 -12.59 8.76
CA TRP A 244 5.97 -11.39 9.59
C TRP A 244 6.60 -11.45 10.98
N SER A 245 6.90 -12.64 11.50
CA SER A 245 7.49 -12.82 12.83
C SER A 245 8.99 -13.12 12.82
N ASN A 246 9.53 -13.66 11.71
CA ASN A 246 10.92 -14.12 11.64
C ASN A 246 11.76 -13.42 10.57
N VAL A 247 11.13 -12.63 9.68
CA VAL A 247 11.80 -11.93 8.57
C VAL A 247 11.61 -10.42 8.68
N TRP A 248 10.37 -9.95 8.64
CA TRP A 248 10.05 -8.52 8.80
C TRP A 248 10.45 -8.03 10.18
N LEU A 249 11.10 -6.86 10.27
CA LEU A 249 11.67 -6.28 11.50
C LEU A 249 12.77 -7.14 12.18
N VAL A 250 13.24 -8.21 11.53
CA VAL A 250 14.26 -9.12 12.07
C VAL A 250 15.49 -9.17 11.16
N LYS A 251 15.29 -9.27 9.84
CA LYS A 251 16.38 -9.30 8.87
C LYS A 251 16.66 -7.92 8.30
N PRO A 252 17.93 -7.59 8.03
CA PRO A 252 18.32 -6.21 7.73
C PRO A 252 17.95 -5.69 6.34
N PHE A 253 17.58 -6.59 5.39
CA PHE A 253 17.16 -6.19 4.04
C PHE A 253 16.12 -7.17 3.53
N VAL A 254 14.87 -6.70 3.43
CA VAL A 254 13.72 -7.56 3.16
C VAL A 254 12.74 -6.89 2.19
N PHE A 255 11.87 -7.69 1.57
CA PHE A 255 10.75 -7.23 0.76
C PHE A 255 9.50 -7.06 1.62
N VAL A 256 8.86 -5.90 1.56
CA VAL A 256 7.63 -5.63 2.32
C VAL A 256 6.60 -4.97 1.42
N GLN A 257 5.30 -5.17 1.70
CA GLN A 257 4.21 -4.46 1.06
C GLN A 257 3.40 -3.69 2.10
N TRP A 258 3.11 -2.43 1.78
CA TRP A 258 2.27 -1.55 2.59
C TRP A 258 0.95 -1.24 1.88
N GLY A 259 -0.13 -1.22 2.65
CA GLY A 259 -1.38 -0.61 2.21
C GLY A 259 -1.32 0.92 2.26
N ALA A 260 -2.15 1.58 1.48
CA ALA A 260 -2.28 3.04 1.52
C ALA A 260 -2.67 3.54 2.93
N ARG A 261 -2.23 4.74 3.26
CA ARG A 261 -2.70 5.49 4.45
C ARG A 261 -3.36 6.77 3.98
N PRO A 262 -4.39 7.28 4.69
CA PRO A 262 -5.18 8.41 4.23
C PRO A 262 -4.38 9.72 4.15
N THR A 263 -3.36 9.88 4.97
CA THR A 263 -2.51 11.07 4.99
C THR A 263 -1.04 10.72 5.22
N PRO A 264 -0.10 11.61 4.84
CA PRO A 264 1.33 11.44 5.15
C PRO A 264 1.60 11.32 6.66
N ASP A 265 0.89 12.07 7.51
CA ASP A 265 1.07 11.98 8.97
C ASP A 265 0.88 10.55 9.47
N VAL A 266 -0.18 9.88 9.01
CA VAL A 266 -0.46 8.51 9.44
C VAL A 266 0.65 7.56 8.99
N MET A 267 1.11 7.64 7.74
CA MET A 267 2.16 6.77 7.23
C MET A 267 3.50 7.03 7.90
N PHE A 268 3.89 8.30 8.01
CA PHE A 268 5.16 8.69 8.61
C PHE A 268 5.22 8.40 10.11
N SER A 269 4.13 8.66 10.85
CA SER A 269 4.04 8.33 12.28
C SER A 269 4.08 6.83 12.56
N LEU A 270 3.59 6.01 11.61
CA LEU A 270 3.47 4.57 11.77
C LEU A 270 4.78 3.83 11.49
N ALA A 271 5.53 4.26 10.43
CA ALA A 271 6.61 3.47 9.86
C ALA A 271 7.94 4.22 9.63
N TYR A 272 7.99 5.54 9.82
CA TYR A 272 9.20 6.32 9.51
C TYR A 272 9.71 7.15 10.69
N LYS A 273 8.87 7.43 11.69
CA LYS A 273 9.28 8.08 12.93
C LYS A 273 10.27 7.18 13.67
N ASP A 274 11.26 7.76 14.34
CA ASP A 274 12.37 7.05 15.00
C ASP A 274 11.92 6.01 16.04
N ASP A 275 10.89 6.32 16.84
CA ASP A 275 10.31 5.44 17.87
C ASP A 275 9.09 4.65 17.38
N ALA A 276 8.78 4.68 16.10
CA ALA A 276 7.64 3.93 15.56
C ALA A 276 7.91 2.42 15.64
N ALA A 277 6.94 1.67 16.17
CA ALA A 277 7.05 0.21 16.32
C ALA A 277 7.26 -0.53 14.96
N TRP A 278 6.89 0.12 13.86
CA TRP A 278 7.05 -0.40 12.51
C TRP A 278 8.05 0.41 11.67
N ASN A 279 9.01 1.10 12.32
CA ASN A 279 10.14 1.69 11.62
C ASN A 279 11.06 0.55 11.12
N GLU A 280 10.70 -0.01 9.99
CA GLU A 280 11.31 -1.22 9.41
C GLU A 280 12.73 -1.02 8.87
N SER A 281 13.23 0.20 8.86
CA SER A 281 14.61 0.53 8.45
C SER A 281 15.50 0.98 9.60
N HIS A 282 14.98 1.10 10.82
CA HIS A 282 15.66 1.68 11.98
C HIS A 282 16.24 3.08 11.71
N TRP A 283 15.71 3.76 10.67
CA TRP A 283 16.16 5.10 10.31
C TRP A 283 15.80 6.12 11.37
N GLN A 284 16.76 6.95 11.72
CA GLN A 284 16.60 8.04 12.68
C GLN A 284 17.05 9.34 12.06
N ASN A 285 16.17 10.32 12.02
CA ASN A 285 16.48 11.65 11.52
C ASN A 285 15.78 12.73 12.37
N PRO A 286 16.52 13.49 13.19
CA PRO A 286 15.93 14.49 14.08
C PRO A 286 15.10 15.55 13.35
N ARG A 287 15.51 15.95 12.13
CA ARG A 287 14.78 16.95 11.35
C ARG A 287 13.45 16.40 10.84
N PHE A 288 13.43 15.13 10.41
CA PHE A 288 12.20 14.46 10.03
C PHE A 288 11.20 14.40 11.20
N ASN A 289 11.66 14.01 12.39
CA ASN A 289 10.81 13.93 13.58
C ASN A 289 10.27 15.29 14.03
N GLU A 290 11.11 16.33 13.95
CA GLU A 290 10.70 17.72 14.23
C GLU A 290 9.58 18.16 13.27
N LEU A 291 9.77 17.96 11.96
CA LEU A 291 8.79 18.32 10.93
C LEU A 291 7.48 17.58 11.11
N LEU A 292 7.53 16.25 11.40
CA LEU A 292 6.36 15.44 11.62
C LEU A 292 5.52 15.93 12.79
N LEU A 293 6.18 16.32 13.89
CA LEU A 293 5.50 16.87 15.06
C LEU A 293 4.84 18.22 14.76
N GLN A 294 5.55 19.08 14.01
CA GLN A 294 5.03 20.41 13.61
C GLN A 294 3.85 20.29 12.62
N ALA A 295 4.01 19.48 11.56
CA ALA A 295 2.99 19.29 10.54
C ALA A 295 1.68 18.74 11.09
N LYS A 296 1.75 17.93 12.16
CA LYS A 296 0.58 17.35 12.82
C LYS A 296 -0.40 18.39 13.35
N SER A 297 0.07 19.51 13.82
CA SER A 297 -0.75 20.58 14.42
C SER A 297 -0.88 21.84 13.55
N GLU A 298 -0.12 21.94 12.45
CA GLU A 298 -0.17 23.07 11.54
C GLU A 298 -1.50 23.07 10.76
N LEU A 299 -2.19 24.20 10.73
CA LEU A 299 -3.44 24.39 10.01
C LEU A 299 -3.29 25.15 8.69
N ASP A 300 -2.13 25.77 8.48
CA ASP A 300 -1.79 26.42 7.20
C ASP A 300 -1.38 25.32 6.20
N ASP A 301 -2.20 25.12 5.19
CA ASP A 301 -2.04 24.07 4.19
C ASP A 301 -0.74 24.22 3.37
N ALA A 302 -0.35 25.46 3.05
CA ALA A 302 0.88 25.73 2.32
C ALA A 302 2.12 25.36 3.13
N LYS A 303 2.14 25.66 4.42
CA LYS A 303 3.23 25.28 5.32
C LYS A 303 3.26 23.75 5.50
N ARG A 304 2.11 23.09 5.67
CA ARG A 304 2.05 21.64 5.76
C ARG A 304 2.60 21.00 4.50
N THR A 305 2.23 21.49 3.32
CA THR A 305 2.75 21.02 2.03
C THR A 305 4.28 21.11 1.98
N GLN A 306 4.87 22.23 2.42
CA GLN A 306 6.32 22.39 2.46
C GLN A 306 6.99 21.41 3.45
N MET A 307 6.42 21.23 4.65
CA MET A 307 6.93 20.30 5.66
C MET A 307 6.91 18.85 5.14
N TYR A 308 5.79 18.43 4.51
CA TYR A 308 5.69 17.08 3.94
C TYR A 308 6.60 16.89 2.72
N ALA A 309 6.83 17.92 1.92
CA ALA A 309 7.80 17.86 0.82
C ALA A 309 9.22 17.65 1.33
N GLU A 310 9.63 18.38 2.37
CA GLU A 310 10.94 18.21 3.01
C GLU A 310 11.08 16.81 3.61
N MET A 311 10.05 16.27 4.29
CA MET A 311 10.08 14.92 4.84
C MET A 311 10.22 13.86 3.74
N GLN A 312 9.52 14.00 2.60
CA GLN A 312 9.65 13.11 1.45
C GLN A 312 11.06 13.16 0.86
N MET A 313 11.67 14.35 0.79
CA MET A 313 13.06 14.52 0.34
C MET A 313 14.04 13.83 1.29
N LEU A 314 13.85 13.96 2.61
CA LEU A 314 14.69 13.28 3.61
C LEU A 314 14.58 11.75 3.47
N CYS A 315 13.39 11.20 3.30
CA CYS A 315 13.20 9.77 3.02
C CYS A 315 13.93 9.33 1.76
N LYS A 316 13.81 10.10 0.68
CA LYS A 316 14.44 9.82 -0.61
C LYS A 316 15.95 9.81 -0.54
N ASP A 317 16.57 10.80 0.13
CA ASP A 317 18.00 11.04 0.04
C ASP A 317 18.79 10.45 1.23
N ASP A 318 18.19 10.32 2.40
CA ASP A 318 18.83 9.78 3.61
C ASP A 318 18.13 8.51 4.14
N GLY A 319 16.84 8.35 3.91
CA GLY A 319 16.06 7.24 4.45
C GLY A 319 16.59 5.85 4.11
N GLY A 320 16.27 4.89 4.98
CA GLY A 320 16.72 3.49 4.87
C GLY A 320 15.88 2.64 3.93
N THR A 321 14.91 3.20 3.20
CA THR A 321 13.95 2.41 2.43
C THR A 321 14.02 2.73 0.95
N ILE A 322 14.06 1.69 0.10
CA ILE A 322 13.78 1.82 -1.33
C ILE A 322 12.27 1.65 -1.52
N VAL A 323 11.61 2.60 -2.18
CA VAL A 323 10.22 2.48 -2.64
C VAL A 323 10.23 2.48 -4.16
N PRO A 324 10.21 1.29 -4.79
CA PRO A 324 10.38 1.20 -6.24
C PRO A 324 9.13 1.59 -7.00
N PHE A 325 7.95 1.31 -6.46
CA PHE A 325 6.69 1.57 -7.14
C PHE A 325 5.50 1.64 -6.18
N PHE A 326 4.42 2.23 -6.66
CA PHE A 326 3.07 2.13 -6.10
C PHE A 326 2.24 1.21 -7.00
N ARG A 327 1.49 0.29 -6.39
CA ARG A 327 0.62 -0.64 -7.11
C ARG A 327 -0.75 0.01 -7.35
N ASN A 328 -1.27 -0.15 -8.55
CA ASN A 328 -2.67 0.16 -8.78
C ASN A 328 -3.57 -0.93 -8.17
N ARG A 329 -4.79 -0.55 -7.80
CA ARG A 329 -5.87 -1.50 -7.53
C ARG A 329 -6.49 -1.93 -8.84
N THR A 330 -6.34 -3.20 -9.18
CA THR A 330 -6.94 -3.80 -10.36
C THR A 330 -8.11 -4.67 -9.95
N MET A 331 -9.28 -4.31 -10.44
CA MET A 331 -10.56 -4.96 -10.19
C MET A 331 -11.24 -5.25 -11.52
N ALA A 332 -12.16 -6.16 -11.54
CA ALA A 332 -12.98 -6.37 -12.73
C ALA A 332 -14.43 -6.56 -12.34
N ARG A 333 -15.32 -6.10 -13.20
CA ARG A 333 -16.77 -6.18 -13.02
C ARG A 333 -17.49 -6.52 -14.32
N ARG A 334 -18.71 -6.95 -14.22
CA ARG A 334 -19.60 -7.09 -15.38
C ARG A 334 -19.98 -5.69 -15.89
N GLU A 335 -20.18 -5.56 -17.19
CA GLU A 335 -20.48 -4.26 -17.83
C GLU A 335 -21.77 -3.59 -17.35
N ASN A 336 -22.75 -4.40 -16.86
CA ASN A 336 -23.97 -3.88 -16.28
C ASN A 336 -23.83 -3.37 -14.83
N VAL A 337 -22.69 -3.60 -14.18
CA VAL A 337 -22.37 -2.96 -12.90
C VAL A 337 -21.71 -1.63 -13.17
N GLN A 338 -22.30 -0.56 -12.68
CA GLN A 338 -21.82 0.80 -12.87
C GLN A 338 -21.31 1.39 -11.53
N HIS A 339 -20.47 2.37 -11.60
CA HIS A 339 -19.93 3.08 -10.45
C HIS A 339 -19.74 4.58 -10.77
N PRO A 340 -19.54 5.47 -9.79
CA PRO A 340 -19.14 6.86 -10.03
C PRO A 340 -17.85 6.94 -10.85
N GLU A 341 -17.65 8.04 -11.56
CA GLU A 341 -16.43 8.28 -12.35
C GLU A 341 -15.17 8.12 -11.49
N GLU A 342 -15.20 8.67 -10.27
CA GLU A 342 -14.12 8.54 -9.30
C GLU A 342 -14.42 7.47 -8.27
N ILE A 343 -13.53 6.48 -8.16
CA ILE A 343 -13.55 5.43 -7.15
C ILE A 343 -12.26 5.43 -6.33
N ALA A 344 -12.38 5.02 -5.08
CA ALA A 344 -11.26 5.04 -4.15
C ALA A 344 -10.29 3.88 -4.39
N GLY A 345 -8.99 4.18 -4.42
CA GLY A 345 -7.90 3.20 -4.57
C GLY A 345 -7.26 2.75 -3.25
N ASN A 346 -7.71 3.24 -2.10
CA ASN A 346 -7.13 2.89 -0.79
C ASN A 346 -7.43 1.46 -0.36
N TRP A 347 -8.54 0.89 -0.83
CA TRP A 347 -8.97 -0.49 -0.61
C TRP A 347 -9.70 -1.02 -1.85
N GLU A 348 -9.97 -2.34 -1.88
CA GLU A 348 -10.70 -2.99 -2.98
C GLU A 348 -12.15 -2.46 -3.08
N LEU A 349 -12.76 -2.61 -4.25
CA LEU A 349 -14.15 -2.26 -4.53
C LEU A 349 -14.52 -0.87 -4.00
N ASP A 350 -13.79 0.15 -4.48
CA ASP A 350 -14.05 1.55 -4.13
C ASP A 350 -13.88 1.84 -2.63
N GLY A 351 -12.76 1.40 -2.07
CA GLY A 351 -12.48 1.56 -0.64
C GLY A 351 -13.42 0.73 0.24
N ALA A 352 -13.77 -0.47 -0.19
CA ALA A 352 -14.77 -1.36 0.40
C ALA A 352 -16.16 -0.74 0.51
N ARG A 353 -16.51 0.19 -0.38
CA ARG A 353 -17.81 0.89 -0.42
C ARG A 353 -18.59 0.67 -1.72
N GLY A 354 -18.09 -0.17 -2.64
CA GLY A 354 -18.76 -0.47 -3.90
C GLY A 354 -20.20 -0.96 -3.69
N TYR A 355 -20.44 -1.79 -2.70
CA TYR A 355 -21.77 -2.31 -2.41
C TYR A 355 -22.83 -1.25 -2.07
N HIS A 356 -22.46 -0.04 -1.68
CA HIS A 356 -23.43 1.03 -1.42
C HIS A 356 -23.36 2.20 -2.40
N ARG A 357 -22.29 2.29 -3.21
CA ARG A 357 -22.07 3.37 -4.18
C ARG A 357 -22.31 2.93 -5.62
N TRP A 358 -22.22 1.64 -5.91
CA TRP A 358 -22.38 1.08 -7.24
C TRP A 358 -23.82 0.66 -7.51
N TRP A 359 -24.19 0.50 -8.79
CA TRP A 359 -25.56 0.16 -9.21
C TRP A 359 -25.56 -0.69 -10.48
N PHE A 360 -26.68 -1.33 -10.78
CA PHE A 360 -26.92 -1.96 -12.09
C PHE A 360 -27.49 -0.93 -13.07
N SER A 361 -26.98 -0.96 -14.35
CA SER A 361 -27.52 -0.17 -15.47
C SER A 361 -28.76 -0.81 -16.05
#